data_0d2b1998027df40bae2e9abd3dd42fe5
#
_entry.id   0d2b1998027df40bae2e9abd3dd42fe5
#
_cell.length_a   1.000
_cell.length_b   1.000
_cell.length_c   1.000
_cell.angle_alpha   90.00
_cell.angle_beta   90.00
_cell.angle_gamma   90.00
#
_symmetry.space_group_name_H-M   'P 1'
#
loop_
_entity.id
_entity.type
_entity.pdbx_description
1 polymer ?
#
loop_
_entity_poly.entity_id
_entity_poly.type
_entity_poly.pdbx_seq_one_letter_code
_entity_poly.pdbx_strand_id
1 'polypeptide(L)'
;MTEQEIKVLLEKVLGKDSEIVSSLLGGMMNISYIVKDSNGKKYVLYIPTEQANEMVNRPLERDNQRIVHALGITSKNVYFDVDTGIKINEYINGTSIDKVGSFNYKKIATMFKKLHNSIMLSQEDYNPFDRFVNIYEKEALSFLESVDPLYNQLRSFLFSNQYYLESQMKALCHNDAQRSNIIQTPEDEYYFIDFEFMANNDPIYDVAAFGNGVVTEGRKLLEEYCDGNPSDDKIKRYYLWRIYISLQWYVVAIVKHFRREGEKHGFNFMDVANHFLNNAKDAYDGYHLEIKEKKFDDDTVKLIISTLDKVRHFLQRDGGDCEFVSFEDGIVFVRMHGACQGCAYADSDIKDLVEVILQEEVPGVLEVRLVP
;
A
#
# COMPACT_ATOMS: atom_id res chain seq x y z
N MET A 1 -21.91 -18.49 -10.36
CA MET A 1 -23.06 -18.25 -11.26
C MET A 1 -23.01 -19.19 -12.45
N THR A 2 -24.15 -19.70 -12.86
CA THR A 2 -24.34 -20.47 -14.13
C THR A 2 -24.44 -19.50 -15.31
N GLU A 3 -24.21 -20.00 -16.54
CA GLU A 3 -24.38 -19.18 -17.77
C GLU A 3 -25.81 -18.62 -17.89
N GLN A 4 -26.81 -19.37 -17.47
CA GLN A 4 -28.19 -18.91 -17.48
C GLN A 4 -28.44 -17.75 -16.50
N GLU A 5 -27.87 -17.80 -15.33
CA GLU A 5 -27.97 -16.69 -14.34
C GLU A 5 -27.25 -15.44 -14.83
N ILE A 6 -26.08 -15.59 -15.48
CA ILE A 6 -25.35 -14.48 -16.11
C ILE A 6 -26.23 -13.85 -17.20
N LYS A 7 -26.85 -14.67 -18.07
CA LYS A 7 -27.71 -14.16 -19.16
C LYS A 7 -28.89 -13.36 -18.61
N VAL A 8 -29.58 -13.84 -17.59
CA VAL A 8 -30.67 -13.12 -16.92
C VAL A 8 -30.20 -11.79 -16.34
N LEU A 9 -29.04 -11.77 -15.71
CA LEU A 9 -28.45 -10.53 -15.18
C LEU A 9 -28.14 -9.53 -16.30
N LEU A 10 -27.49 -9.97 -17.39
CA LEU A 10 -27.15 -9.11 -18.51
C LEU A 10 -28.41 -8.54 -19.18
N GLU A 11 -29.45 -9.35 -19.43
CA GLU A 11 -30.71 -8.88 -19.98
C GLU A 11 -31.40 -7.83 -19.08
N LYS A 12 -31.31 -8.00 -17.76
CA LYS A 12 -31.86 -7.06 -16.76
C LYS A 12 -31.12 -5.72 -16.77
N VAL A 13 -29.78 -5.73 -16.90
CA VAL A 13 -28.94 -4.54 -16.73
C VAL A 13 -28.65 -3.84 -18.06
N LEU A 14 -28.34 -4.59 -19.10
CA LEU A 14 -27.89 -4.09 -20.41
C LEU A 14 -28.98 -4.19 -21.50
N GLY A 15 -30.09 -4.86 -21.19
CA GLY A 15 -31.20 -5.05 -22.12
C GLY A 15 -31.19 -6.41 -22.85
N LYS A 16 -32.29 -6.71 -23.53
CA LYS A 16 -32.44 -7.95 -24.33
C LYS A 16 -31.32 -8.04 -25.36
N ASP A 17 -30.97 -9.28 -25.72
CA ASP A 17 -29.94 -9.60 -26.71
C ASP A 17 -28.49 -9.22 -26.27
N SER A 18 -28.29 -9.00 -24.97
CA SER A 18 -26.94 -8.88 -24.39
C SER A 18 -26.29 -10.27 -24.33
N GLU A 19 -24.98 -10.34 -24.66
CA GLU A 19 -24.27 -11.62 -24.72
C GLU A 19 -22.84 -11.54 -24.17
N ILE A 20 -22.31 -12.70 -23.75
CA ILE A 20 -20.91 -12.88 -23.41
C ILE A 20 -20.09 -12.94 -24.70
N VAL A 21 -19.05 -12.09 -24.79
CA VAL A 21 -18.11 -12.07 -25.92
C VAL A 21 -16.94 -13.00 -25.67
N SER A 22 -16.31 -12.89 -24.50
CA SER A 22 -15.16 -13.72 -24.10
C SER A 22 -14.96 -13.67 -22.59
N SER A 23 -14.24 -14.65 -22.05
CA SER A 23 -13.67 -14.57 -20.70
C SER A 23 -12.40 -13.73 -20.72
N LEU A 24 -12.16 -12.98 -19.63
CA LEU A 24 -10.88 -12.36 -19.35
C LEU A 24 -10.09 -13.28 -18.42
N LEU A 25 -8.92 -13.74 -18.89
CA LEU A 25 -8.01 -14.54 -18.09
C LEU A 25 -7.12 -13.61 -17.26
N GLY A 26 -7.00 -13.85 -15.96
CA GLY A 26 -5.98 -13.20 -15.13
C GLY A 26 -6.48 -12.29 -14.02
N GLY A 27 -7.38 -12.70 -13.18
CA GLY A 27 -7.68 -12.07 -11.89
C GLY A 27 -7.68 -13.12 -10.79
N MET A 28 -7.10 -12.86 -9.64
CA MET A 28 -7.16 -13.80 -8.51
C MET A 28 -8.47 -13.67 -7.73
N MET A 29 -9.07 -12.48 -7.74
CA MET A 29 -10.22 -12.12 -6.93
C MET A 29 -11.54 -12.20 -7.68
N ASN A 30 -11.53 -12.10 -9.02
CA ASN A 30 -12.73 -12.06 -9.85
C ASN A 30 -12.62 -12.99 -11.05
N ILE A 31 -13.75 -13.64 -11.41
CA ILE A 31 -13.98 -14.19 -12.73
C ILE A 31 -14.57 -13.08 -13.58
N SER A 32 -13.93 -12.75 -14.70
CA SER A 32 -14.32 -11.59 -15.50
C SER A 32 -14.66 -11.97 -16.94
N TYR A 33 -15.68 -11.30 -17.51
CA TYR A 33 -16.13 -11.51 -18.87
C TYR A 33 -16.27 -10.17 -19.60
N ILE A 34 -15.84 -10.14 -20.87
CA ILE A 34 -16.28 -9.09 -21.80
C ILE A 34 -17.68 -9.45 -22.25
N VAL A 35 -18.61 -8.53 -22.09
CA VAL A 35 -20.00 -8.66 -22.52
C VAL A 35 -20.37 -7.48 -23.42
N LYS A 36 -21.41 -7.61 -24.24
CA LYS A 36 -21.92 -6.50 -25.06
C LYS A 36 -23.45 -6.42 -25.01
N ASP A 37 -23.98 -5.21 -25.20
CA ASP A 37 -25.39 -4.97 -25.37
C ASP A 37 -25.83 -5.19 -26.86
N SER A 38 -27.13 -5.02 -27.14
CA SER A 38 -27.70 -5.13 -28.47
C SER A 38 -27.16 -4.13 -29.50
N ASN A 39 -26.55 -3.02 -29.04
CA ASN A 39 -25.95 -2.00 -29.88
C ASN A 39 -24.44 -2.26 -30.12
N GLY A 40 -23.91 -3.35 -29.56
CA GLY A 40 -22.51 -3.72 -29.66
C GLY A 40 -21.58 -2.94 -28.70
N LYS A 41 -22.13 -2.12 -27.79
CA LYS A 41 -21.32 -1.47 -26.75
C LYS A 41 -20.82 -2.53 -25.77
N LYS A 42 -19.52 -2.50 -25.48
CA LYS A 42 -18.84 -3.46 -24.61
C LYS A 42 -18.81 -3.02 -23.16
N TYR A 43 -18.83 -4.02 -22.28
CA TYR A 43 -18.73 -3.88 -20.82
C TYR A 43 -17.86 -5.01 -20.26
N VAL A 44 -17.43 -4.88 -19.02
CA VAL A 44 -16.79 -5.95 -18.25
C VAL A 44 -17.69 -6.32 -17.08
N LEU A 45 -18.09 -7.60 -17.05
CA LEU A 45 -18.77 -8.21 -15.92
C LEU A 45 -17.71 -8.83 -15.00
N TYR A 46 -17.75 -8.47 -13.72
CA TYR A 46 -16.92 -9.05 -12.66
C TYR A 46 -17.81 -9.87 -11.73
N ILE A 47 -17.42 -11.11 -11.50
CA ILE A 47 -18.05 -12.03 -10.55
C ILE A 47 -16.98 -12.40 -9.52
N PRO A 48 -17.06 -11.90 -8.27
CA PRO A 48 -16.06 -12.18 -7.26
C PRO A 48 -16.03 -13.65 -6.85
N THR A 49 -14.86 -14.11 -6.45
CA THR A 49 -14.68 -15.39 -5.78
C THR A 49 -15.21 -15.31 -4.33
N GLU A 50 -15.43 -16.44 -3.69
CA GLU A 50 -15.83 -16.49 -2.27
C GLU A 50 -14.81 -15.78 -1.37
N GLN A 51 -13.52 -16.04 -1.59
CA GLN A 51 -12.41 -15.40 -0.88
C GLN A 51 -12.43 -13.87 -1.06
N ALA A 52 -12.73 -13.37 -2.26
CA ALA A 52 -12.80 -11.92 -2.52
C ALA A 52 -13.91 -11.26 -1.68
N ASN A 53 -15.06 -11.94 -1.52
CA ASN A 53 -16.17 -11.39 -0.75
C ASN A 53 -15.90 -11.35 0.77
N GLU A 54 -15.00 -12.21 1.28
CA GLU A 54 -14.56 -12.16 2.68
C GLU A 54 -13.56 -11.02 2.95
N MET A 55 -12.80 -10.59 1.93
CA MET A 55 -11.70 -9.64 2.06
C MET A 55 -12.07 -8.19 1.70
N VAL A 56 -13.16 -7.99 0.94
CA VAL A 56 -13.49 -6.69 0.32
C VAL A 56 -14.77 -6.11 0.91
N ASN A 57 -14.69 -4.87 1.39
CA ASN A 57 -15.86 -4.08 1.80
C ASN A 57 -16.60 -3.56 0.54
N ARG A 58 -17.62 -4.29 0.07
CA ARG A 58 -18.34 -3.99 -1.19
C ARG A 58 -19.09 -2.65 -1.19
N PRO A 59 -19.79 -2.24 -0.10
CA PRO A 59 -20.34 -0.88 -0.01
C PRO A 59 -19.27 0.20 -0.21
N LEU A 60 -18.11 0.06 0.45
CA LEU A 60 -17.01 0.99 0.34
C LEU A 60 -16.41 1.02 -1.07
N GLU A 61 -16.19 -0.15 -1.69
CA GLU A 61 -15.71 -0.26 -3.07
C GLU A 61 -16.63 0.47 -4.05
N ARG A 62 -17.96 0.28 -3.93
CA ARG A 62 -18.95 0.97 -4.77
C ARG A 62 -18.85 2.49 -4.62
N ASP A 63 -18.76 3.00 -3.39
CA ASP A 63 -18.73 4.43 -3.14
C ASP A 63 -17.41 5.06 -3.58
N ASN A 64 -16.28 4.39 -3.35
CA ASN A 64 -14.98 4.78 -3.86
C ASN A 64 -14.94 4.80 -5.40
N GLN A 65 -15.56 3.81 -6.06
CA GLN A 65 -15.63 3.75 -7.52
C GLN A 65 -16.38 4.95 -8.13
N ARG A 66 -17.37 5.49 -7.42
CA ARG A 66 -18.07 6.73 -7.83
C ARG A 66 -17.14 7.95 -7.76
N ILE A 67 -16.28 8.03 -6.73
CA ILE A 67 -15.31 9.11 -6.60
C ILE A 67 -14.33 9.08 -7.78
N VAL A 68 -13.72 7.94 -8.07
CA VAL A 68 -12.71 7.85 -9.15
C VAL A 68 -13.33 8.06 -10.54
N HIS A 69 -14.59 7.65 -10.74
CA HIS A 69 -15.30 7.96 -11.98
C HIS A 69 -15.51 9.47 -12.13
N ALA A 70 -15.89 10.18 -11.06
CA ALA A 70 -16.04 11.63 -11.08
C ALA A 70 -14.71 12.36 -11.36
N LEU A 71 -13.57 11.78 -10.98
CA LEU A 71 -12.23 12.27 -11.33
C LEU A 71 -11.85 12.02 -12.80
N GLY A 72 -12.63 11.23 -13.54
CA GLY A 72 -12.36 10.90 -14.95
C GLY A 72 -11.13 10.01 -15.15
N ILE A 73 -10.79 9.18 -14.18
CA ILE A 73 -9.63 8.27 -14.22
C ILE A 73 -10.01 6.79 -14.29
N THR A 74 -11.28 6.48 -14.48
CA THR A 74 -11.81 5.14 -14.73
C THR A 74 -13.09 5.20 -15.55
N SER A 75 -13.54 4.05 -16.07
CA SER A 75 -14.82 3.91 -16.76
C SER A 75 -16.02 3.97 -15.81
N LYS A 76 -17.20 4.18 -16.37
CA LYS A 76 -18.44 4.20 -15.60
C LYS A 76 -18.81 2.80 -15.10
N ASN A 77 -19.16 2.70 -13.83
CA ASN A 77 -19.87 1.54 -13.29
C ASN A 77 -21.36 1.67 -13.65
N VAL A 78 -21.92 0.67 -14.31
CA VAL A 78 -23.34 0.66 -14.73
C VAL A 78 -24.21 -0.22 -13.82
N TYR A 79 -23.58 -1.15 -13.11
CA TYR A 79 -24.24 -2.02 -12.14
C TYR A 79 -23.27 -2.42 -11.04
N PHE A 80 -23.74 -2.38 -9.79
CA PHE A 80 -23.01 -2.88 -8.64
C PHE A 80 -23.99 -3.44 -7.61
N ASP A 81 -23.89 -4.73 -7.36
CA ASP A 81 -24.61 -5.41 -6.28
C ASP A 81 -23.68 -5.56 -5.06
N VAL A 82 -23.97 -4.86 -4.00
CA VAL A 82 -23.11 -4.84 -2.79
C VAL A 82 -23.22 -6.13 -1.97
N ASP A 83 -24.30 -6.89 -2.11
CA ASP A 83 -24.50 -8.13 -1.36
C ASP A 83 -23.67 -9.27 -1.97
N THR A 84 -23.55 -9.30 -3.29
CA THR A 84 -22.83 -10.34 -4.04
C THR A 84 -21.46 -9.88 -4.54
N GLY A 85 -21.20 -8.57 -4.58
CA GLY A 85 -20.01 -7.98 -5.17
C GLY A 85 -19.97 -8.00 -6.69
N ILE A 86 -21.06 -8.48 -7.36
CA ILE A 86 -21.14 -8.51 -8.81
C ILE A 86 -21.24 -7.09 -9.35
N LYS A 87 -20.36 -6.75 -10.30
CA LYS A 87 -20.32 -5.42 -10.91
C LYS A 87 -20.17 -5.49 -12.44
N ILE A 88 -20.73 -4.47 -13.12
CA ILE A 88 -20.59 -4.30 -14.57
C ILE A 88 -20.08 -2.88 -14.80
N ASN A 89 -18.91 -2.77 -15.45
CA ASN A 89 -18.30 -1.50 -15.83
C ASN A 89 -18.30 -1.35 -17.36
N GLU A 90 -18.34 -0.12 -17.87
CA GLU A 90 -18.08 0.13 -19.29
C GLU A 90 -16.66 -0.35 -19.63
N TYR A 91 -16.52 -1.00 -20.78
CA TYR A 91 -15.23 -1.51 -21.26
C TYR A 91 -14.31 -0.36 -21.67
N ILE A 92 -13.09 -0.34 -21.16
CA ILE A 92 -12.04 0.56 -21.63
C ILE A 92 -11.34 -0.15 -22.80
N ASN A 93 -11.42 0.45 -24.00
CA ASN A 93 -10.75 -0.10 -25.17
C ASN A 93 -9.24 0.19 -25.07
N GLY A 94 -8.49 -0.76 -24.57
CA GLY A 94 -7.06 -0.60 -24.35
C GLY A 94 -6.38 -1.89 -23.88
N THR A 95 -5.13 -1.76 -23.53
CA THR A 95 -4.27 -2.87 -23.04
C THR A 95 -3.65 -2.46 -21.73
N SER A 96 -3.56 -3.38 -20.77
CA SER A 96 -2.86 -3.14 -19.49
C SER A 96 -1.36 -2.89 -19.75
N ILE A 97 -0.81 -1.90 -19.04
CA ILE A 97 0.55 -1.41 -19.33
C ILE A 97 1.66 -2.40 -18.98
N ASP A 98 1.39 -3.46 -18.25
CA ASP A 98 2.31 -4.59 -18.06
C ASP A 98 2.53 -5.41 -19.34
N LYS A 99 1.63 -5.28 -20.34
CA LYS A 99 1.65 -6.00 -21.61
C LYS A 99 2.05 -5.12 -22.80
N VAL A 100 2.29 -3.82 -22.59
CA VAL A 100 2.73 -2.91 -23.66
C VAL A 100 4.23 -2.68 -23.60
N GLY A 101 4.84 -2.41 -24.77
CA GLY A 101 6.28 -2.17 -24.88
C GLY A 101 6.75 -0.80 -24.40
N SER A 102 5.84 0.18 -24.32
CA SER A 102 6.15 1.55 -23.87
C SER A 102 4.91 2.27 -23.36
N PHE A 103 5.08 3.15 -22.40
CA PHE A 103 4.03 3.99 -21.83
C PHE A 103 4.62 5.32 -21.34
N ASN A 104 3.75 6.30 -21.09
CA ASN A 104 4.14 7.65 -20.71
C ASN A 104 4.04 7.86 -19.20
N TYR A 105 5.18 7.83 -18.50
CA TYR A 105 5.25 8.03 -17.04
C TYR A 105 4.62 9.35 -16.58
N LYS A 106 4.81 10.45 -17.34
CA LYS A 106 4.27 11.77 -16.97
C LYS A 106 2.74 11.78 -16.98
N LYS A 107 2.11 11.14 -17.98
CA LYS A 107 0.65 11.02 -18.05
C LYS A 107 0.15 10.12 -16.90
N ILE A 108 0.82 9.01 -16.62
CA ILE A 108 0.52 8.13 -15.50
C ILE A 108 0.66 8.89 -14.18
N ALA A 109 1.77 9.61 -13.95
CA ALA A 109 1.96 10.44 -12.77
C ALA A 109 0.85 11.49 -12.60
N THR A 110 0.39 12.08 -13.71
CA THR A 110 -0.75 13.02 -13.70
C THR A 110 -2.04 12.34 -13.24
N MET A 111 -2.29 11.11 -13.67
CA MET A 111 -3.45 10.30 -13.22
C MET A 111 -3.36 9.98 -11.72
N PHE A 112 -2.18 9.58 -11.22
CA PHE A 112 -1.94 9.36 -9.79
C PHE A 112 -2.17 10.66 -8.99
N LYS A 113 -1.64 11.80 -9.46
CA LYS A 113 -1.87 13.12 -8.81
C LYS A 113 -3.36 13.50 -8.76
N LYS A 114 -4.15 13.18 -9.79
CA LYS A 114 -5.60 13.41 -9.77
C LYS A 114 -6.27 12.60 -8.66
N LEU A 115 -5.87 11.34 -8.46
CA LEU A 115 -6.39 10.49 -7.40
C LEU A 115 -6.00 11.04 -6.02
N HIS A 116 -4.71 11.24 -5.80
CA HIS A 116 -4.15 11.61 -4.50
C HIS A 116 -4.50 13.04 -4.05
N ASN A 117 -4.80 13.94 -4.99
CA ASN A 117 -5.26 15.31 -4.70
C ASN A 117 -6.80 15.41 -4.64
N SER A 118 -7.52 14.28 -4.61
CA SER A 118 -8.96 14.30 -4.42
C SER A 118 -9.31 14.97 -3.10
N ILE A 119 -10.27 15.91 -3.13
CA ILE A 119 -10.86 16.48 -1.92
C ILE A 119 -11.77 15.50 -1.18
N MET A 120 -12.22 14.44 -1.88
CA MET A 120 -13.03 13.37 -1.29
C MET A 120 -12.09 12.23 -0.88
N LEU A 121 -12.16 11.88 0.38
CA LEU A 121 -11.46 10.73 0.95
C LEU A 121 -12.38 9.51 1.01
N SER A 122 -11.79 8.34 1.14
CA SER A 122 -12.51 7.12 1.51
C SER A 122 -13.03 7.22 2.94
N GLN A 123 -14.05 6.42 3.26
CA GLN A 123 -14.55 6.31 4.64
C GLN A 123 -13.63 5.49 5.55
N GLU A 124 -12.67 4.77 4.98
CA GLU A 124 -11.76 3.89 5.71
C GLU A 124 -10.30 4.15 5.32
N ASP A 125 -9.42 3.86 6.26
CA ASP A 125 -7.99 3.80 6.06
C ASP A 125 -7.55 2.38 5.68
N TYR A 126 -6.51 2.27 4.85
CA TYR A 126 -6.01 0.97 4.36
C TYR A 126 -5.34 0.14 5.46
N ASN A 127 -4.67 0.80 6.41
CA ASN A 127 -3.96 0.18 7.54
C ASN A 127 -3.02 -0.97 7.11
N PRO A 128 -1.97 -0.69 6.34
CA PRO A 128 -1.13 -1.72 5.71
C PRO A 128 -0.49 -2.69 6.71
N PHE A 129 0.03 -2.22 7.84
CA PHE A 129 0.71 -3.07 8.82
C PHE A 129 -0.26 -4.00 9.56
N ASP A 130 -1.47 -3.53 9.88
CA ASP A 130 -2.52 -4.39 10.43
C ASP A 130 -2.89 -5.50 9.43
N ARG A 131 -3.07 -5.15 8.15
CA ARG A 131 -3.33 -6.14 7.09
C ARG A 131 -2.19 -7.12 6.93
N PHE A 132 -0.94 -6.65 7.02
CA PHE A 132 0.24 -7.51 6.90
C PHE A 132 0.24 -8.61 7.97
N VAL A 133 0.05 -8.25 9.22
CA VAL A 133 0.09 -9.17 10.36
C VAL A 133 -1.17 -10.03 10.43
N ASN A 134 -2.35 -9.39 10.36
CA ASN A 134 -3.62 -10.03 10.69
C ASN A 134 -4.29 -10.74 9.51
N ILE A 135 -3.86 -10.46 8.27
CA ILE A 135 -4.36 -11.15 7.08
C ILE A 135 -3.26 -12.03 6.49
N TYR A 136 -2.16 -11.45 6.00
CA TYR A 136 -1.17 -12.18 5.22
C TYR A 136 -0.31 -13.11 6.07
N GLU A 137 0.36 -12.59 7.12
CA GLU A 137 1.20 -13.44 7.99
C GLU A 137 0.39 -14.45 8.79
N LYS A 138 -0.79 -14.07 9.27
CA LYS A 138 -1.69 -14.99 9.99
C LYS A 138 -2.04 -16.22 9.15
N GLU A 139 -2.29 -16.04 7.86
CA GLU A 139 -2.57 -17.14 6.93
C GLU A 139 -1.34 -18.01 6.68
N ALA A 140 -0.15 -17.44 6.77
CA ALA A 140 1.12 -18.10 6.54
C ALA A 140 1.77 -18.70 7.80
N LEU A 141 1.24 -18.48 9.01
CA LEU A 141 1.89 -18.85 10.29
C LEU A 141 2.46 -20.27 10.33
N SER A 142 1.74 -21.25 9.80
CA SER A 142 2.19 -22.66 9.78
C SER A 142 3.35 -22.92 8.79
N PHE A 143 3.66 -21.98 7.92
CA PHE A 143 4.68 -22.10 6.87
C PHE A 143 5.88 -21.19 7.13
N LEU A 144 5.74 -20.18 7.99
CA LEU A 144 6.79 -19.18 8.27
C LEU A 144 8.01 -19.74 9.01
N GLU A 145 7.91 -20.93 9.63
CA GLU A 145 9.07 -21.61 10.22
C GLU A 145 10.11 -22.05 9.16
N SER A 146 9.68 -22.14 7.90
CA SER A 146 10.50 -22.59 6.77
C SER A 146 10.94 -21.44 5.84
N VAL A 147 10.72 -20.17 6.24
CA VAL A 147 11.07 -19.04 5.40
C VAL A 147 12.57 -18.71 5.42
N ASP A 148 13.01 -18.08 4.34
CA ASP A 148 14.39 -17.60 4.22
C ASP A 148 14.73 -16.61 5.37
N PRO A 149 15.88 -16.74 6.05
CA PRO A 149 16.32 -15.80 7.09
C PRO A 149 16.32 -14.32 6.63
N LEU A 150 16.53 -14.06 5.33
CA LEU A 150 16.46 -12.73 4.75
C LEU A 150 15.08 -12.09 4.92
N TYR A 151 13.99 -12.88 4.86
CA TYR A 151 12.64 -12.39 5.15
C TYR A 151 12.56 -11.75 6.54
N ASN A 152 13.06 -12.45 7.57
CA ASN A 152 13.02 -11.96 8.94
C ASN A 152 13.86 -10.68 9.13
N GLN A 153 15.01 -10.59 8.47
CA GLN A 153 15.84 -9.39 8.47
C GLN A 153 15.12 -8.18 7.86
N LEU A 154 14.57 -8.35 6.64
CA LEU A 154 13.87 -7.28 5.92
C LEU A 154 12.56 -6.88 6.62
N ARG A 155 11.85 -7.86 7.18
CA ARG A 155 10.66 -7.60 7.99
C ARG A 155 11.00 -6.77 9.24
N SER A 156 12.03 -7.14 9.97
CA SER A 156 12.46 -6.39 11.16
C SER A 156 12.85 -4.95 10.81
N PHE A 157 13.58 -4.75 9.71
CA PHE A 157 13.91 -3.42 9.20
C PHE A 157 12.65 -2.64 8.82
N LEU A 158 11.70 -3.24 8.11
CA LEU A 158 10.45 -2.58 7.74
C LEU A 158 9.65 -2.16 8.98
N PHE A 159 9.50 -3.08 9.97
CA PHE A 159 8.70 -2.80 11.16
C PHE A 159 9.37 -1.79 12.10
N SER A 160 10.68 -1.65 12.09
CA SER A 160 11.36 -0.55 12.81
C SER A 160 11.02 0.83 12.21
N ASN A 161 10.54 0.88 10.96
CA ASN A 161 10.08 2.09 10.29
C ASN A 161 8.53 2.23 10.25
N GLN A 162 7.78 1.35 10.93
CA GLN A 162 6.31 1.33 10.89
C GLN A 162 5.71 2.67 11.31
N TYR A 163 6.10 3.18 12.47
CA TYR A 163 5.57 4.44 12.99
C TYR A 163 5.79 5.60 12.01
N TYR A 164 6.99 5.70 11.43
CA TYR A 164 7.30 6.71 10.42
C TYR A 164 6.36 6.63 9.22
N LEU A 165 6.07 5.43 8.70
CA LEU A 165 5.18 5.22 7.56
C LEU A 165 3.71 5.49 7.92
N GLU A 166 3.26 5.08 9.11
CA GLU A 166 1.87 5.29 9.55
C GLU A 166 1.57 6.74 9.92
N SER A 167 2.59 7.52 10.29
CA SER A 167 2.44 8.96 10.62
C SER A 167 2.32 9.86 9.40
N GLN A 168 2.44 9.32 8.17
CA GLN A 168 2.34 10.13 6.96
C GLN A 168 0.91 10.62 6.68
N MET A 169 0.83 11.79 6.02
CA MET A 169 -0.46 12.33 5.61
C MET A 169 -1.13 11.40 4.58
N LYS A 170 -2.36 11.01 4.85
CA LYS A 170 -3.13 10.10 4.02
C LYS A 170 -3.89 10.83 2.92
N ALA A 171 -3.97 10.20 1.77
CA ALA A 171 -4.76 10.61 0.62
C ALA A 171 -5.61 9.43 0.15
N LEU A 172 -6.56 9.68 -0.75
CA LEU A 172 -7.29 8.62 -1.42
C LEU A 172 -6.33 7.83 -2.31
N CYS A 173 -6.11 6.55 -2.04
CA CYS A 173 -5.18 5.69 -2.73
C CYS A 173 -5.88 4.46 -3.33
N HIS A 174 -5.33 3.96 -4.41
CA HIS A 174 -5.76 2.72 -5.06
C HIS A 174 -5.40 1.49 -4.22
N ASN A 175 -4.25 1.51 -3.58
CA ASN A 175 -3.64 0.46 -2.77
C ASN A 175 -3.30 -0.85 -3.52
N ASP A 176 -3.58 -0.91 -4.82
CA ASP A 176 -3.14 -1.96 -5.73
C ASP A 176 -2.85 -1.37 -7.13
N ALA A 177 -2.13 -0.23 -7.17
CA ALA A 177 -1.85 0.53 -8.39
C ALA A 177 -0.72 -0.10 -9.23
N GLN A 178 -0.68 -1.44 -9.31
CA GLN A 178 0.26 -2.16 -10.14
C GLN A 178 -0.05 -2.00 -11.64
N ARG A 179 0.95 -2.22 -12.50
CA ARG A 179 0.84 -1.98 -13.95
C ARG A 179 -0.27 -2.76 -14.65
N SER A 180 -0.63 -3.94 -14.15
CA SER A 180 -1.76 -4.73 -14.66
C SER A 180 -3.12 -4.04 -14.45
N ASN A 181 -3.22 -3.13 -13.46
CA ASN A 181 -4.42 -2.38 -13.12
C ASN A 181 -4.49 -0.97 -13.76
N ILE A 182 -3.62 -0.73 -14.75
CA ILE A 182 -3.61 0.51 -15.53
C ILE A 182 -3.78 0.15 -17.01
N ILE A 183 -4.81 0.70 -17.66
CA ILE A 183 -5.10 0.48 -19.08
C ILE A 183 -4.60 1.67 -19.88
N GLN A 184 -3.82 1.42 -20.92
CA GLN A 184 -3.46 2.39 -21.96
C GLN A 184 -4.38 2.20 -23.16
N THR A 185 -5.03 3.29 -23.61
CA THR A 185 -5.84 3.29 -24.83
C THR A 185 -5.00 3.55 -26.06
N PRO A 186 -5.52 3.29 -27.29
CA PRO A 186 -4.85 3.65 -28.54
C PRO A 186 -4.54 5.15 -28.68
N GLU A 187 -5.29 6.01 -28.00
CA GLU A 187 -5.10 7.48 -27.96
C GLU A 187 -4.05 7.90 -26.92
N ASP A 188 -3.35 6.94 -26.30
CA ASP A 188 -2.36 7.15 -25.24
C ASP A 188 -2.96 7.82 -23.99
N GLU A 189 -4.23 7.51 -23.66
CA GLU A 189 -4.87 7.88 -22.42
C GLU A 189 -4.78 6.72 -21.42
N TYR A 190 -4.79 7.04 -20.10
CA TYR A 190 -4.57 6.06 -19.04
C TYR A 190 -5.73 6.04 -18.05
N TYR A 191 -6.14 4.84 -17.66
CA TYR A 191 -7.25 4.61 -16.74
C TYR A 191 -6.90 3.54 -15.72
N PHE A 192 -7.30 3.76 -14.47
CA PHE A 192 -7.27 2.72 -13.45
C PHE A 192 -8.44 1.75 -13.58
N ILE A 193 -8.20 0.50 -13.21
CA ILE A 193 -9.21 -0.54 -13.00
C ILE A 193 -8.94 -1.23 -11.66
N ASP A 194 -9.94 -1.95 -11.14
CA ASP A 194 -9.82 -2.82 -9.96
C ASP A 194 -9.59 -2.08 -8.62
N PHE A 195 -10.67 -1.49 -8.09
CA PHE A 195 -10.66 -0.62 -6.90
C PHE A 195 -11.01 -1.35 -5.59
N GLU A 196 -10.80 -2.65 -5.51
CA GLU A 196 -11.24 -3.48 -4.38
C GLU A 196 -10.56 -3.11 -3.05
N PHE A 197 -9.33 -2.58 -3.12
CA PHE A 197 -8.53 -2.20 -1.95
C PHE A 197 -8.45 -0.67 -1.74
N MET A 198 -9.22 0.09 -2.49
CA MET A 198 -9.18 1.55 -2.42
C MET A 198 -9.59 2.06 -1.04
N ALA A 199 -8.72 2.84 -0.43
CA ALA A 199 -8.88 3.42 0.91
C ALA A 199 -7.88 4.57 1.09
N ASN A 200 -7.92 5.28 2.23
CA ASN A 200 -6.91 6.31 2.49
C ASN A 200 -5.59 5.67 2.90
N ASN A 201 -4.50 6.16 2.32
CA ASN A 201 -3.14 5.69 2.62
C ASN A 201 -2.11 6.78 2.27
N ASP A 202 -0.83 6.51 2.54
CA ASP A 202 0.27 7.31 1.99
C ASP A 202 0.28 7.22 0.46
N PRO A 203 0.18 8.34 -0.28
CA PRO A 203 0.18 8.33 -1.74
C PRO A 203 1.45 7.73 -2.37
N ILE A 204 2.58 7.70 -1.64
CA ILE A 204 3.80 7.05 -2.11
C ILE A 204 3.67 5.52 -2.13
N TYR A 205 2.73 4.95 -1.37
CA TYR A 205 2.40 3.52 -1.46
C TYR A 205 1.95 3.14 -2.88
N ASP A 206 1.06 3.90 -3.50
CA ASP A 206 0.61 3.63 -4.87
C ASP A 206 1.74 3.76 -5.89
N VAL A 207 2.60 4.77 -5.75
CA VAL A 207 3.80 4.91 -6.60
C VAL A 207 4.74 3.72 -6.43
N ALA A 208 4.89 3.22 -5.21
CA ALA A 208 5.65 2.01 -4.94
C ALA A 208 4.98 0.76 -5.54
N ALA A 209 3.64 0.64 -5.46
CA ALA A 209 2.88 -0.47 -6.02
C ALA A 209 3.01 -0.56 -7.56
N PHE A 210 3.12 0.57 -8.24
CA PHE A 210 3.42 0.61 -9.69
C PHE A 210 4.71 -0.13 -10.03
N GLY A 211 5.73 -0.05 -9.18
CA GLY A 211 7.00 -0.78 -9.32
C GLY A 211 6.90 -2.26 -8.93
N ASN A 212 5.71 -2.83 -8.74
CA ASN A 212 5.56 -4.23 -8.40
C ASN A 212 6.15 -5.13 -9.50
N GLY A 213 7.04 -6.04 -9.12
CA GLY A 213 7.81 -6.86 -10.05
C GLY A 213 9.08 -6.21 -10.64
N VAL A 214 9.17 -4.87 -10.73
CA VAL A 214 10.35 -4.15 -11.23
C VAL A 214 10.56 -2.85 -10.46
N VAL A 215 11.44 -2.85 -9.47
CA VAL A 215 11.68 -1.72 -8.56
C VAL A 215 12.03 -0.42 -9.31
N THR A 216 12.87 -0.50 -10.34
CA THR A 216 13.31 0.68 -11.09
C THR A 216 12.20 1.41 -11.84
N GLU A 217 11.13 0.71 -12.24
CA GLU A 217 9.99 1.32 -12.93
C GLU A 217 9.19 2.24 -11.99
N GLY A 218 8.99 1.82 -10.74
CA GLY A 218 8.36 2.68 -9.73
C GLY A 218 9.23 3.88 -9.37
N ARG A 219 10.57 3.73 -9.37
CA ARG A 219 11.50 4.84 -9.11
C ARG A 219 11.42 5.92 -10.21
N LYS A 220 11.27 5.52 -11.48
CA LYS A 220 11.01 6.45 -12.59
C LYS A 220 9.66 7.16 -12.44
N LEU A 221 8.61 6.44 -12.03
CA LEU A 221 7.31 7.06 -11.78
C LEU A 221 7.40 8.07 -10.62
N LEU A 222 8.17 7.78 -9.57
CA LEU A 222 8.37 8.70 -8.45
C LEU A 222 8.99 10.02 -8.93
N GLU A 223 9.95 9.99 -9.86
CA GLU A 223 10.55 11.19 -10.45
C GLU A 223 9.49 12.05 -11.15
N GLU A 224 8.69 11.48 -12.03
CA GLU A 224 7.62 12.20 -12.73
C GLU A 224 6.51 12.65 -11.76
N TYR A 225 6.19 11.84 -10.75
CA TYR A 225 5.23 12.20 -9.71
C TYR A 225 5.69 13.40 -8.86
N CYS A 226 7.00 13.60 -8.73
CA CYS A 226 7.62 14.72 -8.01
C CYS A 226 8.17 15.82 -8.93
N ASP A 227 7.75 15.86 -10.21
CA ASP A 227 8.18 16.85 -11.20
C ASP A 227 9.72 16.90 -11.36
N GLY A 228 10.37 15.75 -11.32
CA GLY A 228 11.81 15.53 -11.50
C GLY A 228 12.66 15.75 -10.26
N ASN A 229 12.07 16.07 -9.11
CA ASN A 229 12.84 16.35 -7.87
C ASN A 229 12.18 15.74 -6.62
N PRO A 230 12.18 14.41 -6.46
CA PRO A 230 11.70 13.78 -5.24
C PRO A 230 12.57 14.15 -4.04
N SER A 231 11.94 14.55 -2.92
CA SER A 231 12.66 14.77 -1.66
C SER A 231 13.21 13.45 -1.09
N ASP A 232 14.23 13.53 -0.24
CA ASP A 232 14.80 12.36 0.46
C ASP A 232 13.70 11.61 1.22
N ASP A 233 12.76 12.31 1.86
CA ASP A 233 11.59 11.74 2.53
C ASP A 233 10.74 10.87 1.59
N LYS A 234 10.42 11.36 0.39
CA LYS A 234 9.64 10.59 -0.59
C LYS A 234 10.42 9.41 -1.15
N ILE A 235 11.74 9.54 -1.34
CA ILE A 235 12.61 8.43 -1.75
C ILE A 235 12.66 7.37 -0.65
N LYS A 236 12.83 7.79 0.61
CA LYS A 236 12.80 6.92 1.79
C LYS A 236 11.49 6.12 1.85
N ARG A 237 10.34 6.80 1.80
CA ARG A 237 9.02 6.15 1.80
C ARG A 237 8.82 5.19 0.62
N TYR A 238 9.28 5.58 -0.56
CA TYR A 238 9.20 4.73 -1.75
C TYR A 238 9.88 3.37 -1.52
N TYR A 239 11.13 3.36 -1.04
CA TYR A 239 11.85 2.13 -0.78
C TYR A 239 11.22 1.30 0.35
N LEU A 240 10.80 1.93 1.43
CA LEU A 240 10.12 1.24 2.53
C LEU A 240 8.81 0.59 2.08
N TRP A 241 7.99 1.28 1.29
CA TRP A 241 6.78 0.70 0.71
C TRP A 241 7.07 -0.39 -0.32
N ARG A 242 8.18 -0.27 -1.06
CA ARG A 242 8.62 -1.36 -1.95
C ARG A 242 8.99 -2.62 -1.17
N ILE A 243 9.70 -2.47 -0.05
CA ILE A 243 10.01 -3.60 0.85
C ILE A 243 8.69 -4.20 1.35
N TYR A 244 7.76 -3.37 1.87
CA TYR A 244 6.45 -3.83 2.35
C TYR A 244 5.71 -4.67 1.30
N ILE A 245 5.49 -4.10 0.11
CA ILE A 245 4.73 -4.76 -0.95
C ILE A 245 5.40 -6.06 -1.40
N SER A 246 6.71 -6.06 -1.49
CA SER A 246 7.46 -7.26 -1.87
C SER A 246 7.38 -8.36 -0.81
N LEU A 247 7.50 -8.03 0.47
CA LEU A 247 7.32 -9.00 1.55
C LEU A 247 5.88 -9.52 1.64
N GLN A 248 4.88 -8.66 1.41
CA GLN A 248 3.48 -9.08 1.32
C GLN A 248 3.28 -10.13 0.23
N TRP A 249 3.76 -9.88 -0.98
CA TRP A 249 3.65 -10.83 -2.09
C TRP A 249 4.49 -12.09 -1.88
N TYR A 250 5.64 -11.98 -1.19
CA TYR A 250 6.40 -13.15 -0.75
C TYR A 250 5.56 -14.07 0.12
N VAL A 251 4.90 -13.51 1.15
CA VAL A 251 4.04 -14.27 2.08
C VAL A 251 2.87 -14.92 1.34
N VAL A 252 2.18 -14.17 0.47
CA VAL A 252 1.08 -14.69 -0.37
C VAL A 252 1.57 -15.84 -1.26
N ALA A 253 2.73 -15.72 -1.88
CA ALA A 253 3.28 -16.76 -2.73
C ALA A 253 3.67 -18.02 -1.93
N ILE A 254 4.23 -17.87 -0.73
CA ILE A 254 4.53 -18.99 0.19
C ILE A 254 3.25 -19.77 0.53
N VAL A 255 2.17 -19.08 0.93
CA VAL A 255 0.88 -19.73 1.21
C VAL A 255 0.39 -20.52 0.00
N LYS A 256 0.39 -19.91 -1.18
CA LYS A 256 -0.06 -20.56 -2.43
C LYS A 256 0.81 -21.75 -2.80
N HIS A 257 2.13 -21.69 -2.58
CA HIS A 257 3.04 -22.80 -2.81
C HIS A 257 2.68 -24.01 -1.92
N PHE A 258 2.57 -23.80 -0.62
CA PHE A 258 2.27 -24.88 0.32
C PHE A 258 0.84 -25.44 0.18
N ARG A 259 -0.12 -24.62 -0.30
CA ARG A 259 -1.47 -25.06 -0.68
C ARG A 259 -1.53 -25.74 -2.05
N ARG A 260 -0.40 -25.84 -2.78
CA ARG A 260 -0.29 -26.47 -4.11
C ARG A 260 -1.22 -25.84 -5.16
N GLU A 261 -1.54 -24.56 -5.02
CA GLU A 261 -2.45 -23.88 -5.95
C GLU A 261 -1.90 -23.78 -7.37
N GLY A 262 -0.56 -23.81 -7.55
CA GLY A 262 0.11 -23.76 -8.85
C GLY A 262 0.10 -25.06 -9.63
N GLU A 263 -0.09 -26.22 -8.98
CA GLU A 263 0.03 -27.54 -9.64
C GLU A 263 -0.97 -27.72 -10.81
N LYS A 264 -2.17 -27.18 -10.65
CA LYS A 264 -3.23 -27.23 -11.68
C LYS A 264 -2.93 -26.41 -12.95
N HIS A 265 -2.01 -25.45 -12.84
CA HIS A 265 -1.73 -24.47 -13.89
C HIS A 265 -0.27 -24.53 -14.36
N GLY A 266 0.55 -25.46 -13.85
CA GLY A 266 1.98 -25.55 -14.16
C GLY A 266 2.79 -24.37 -13.66
N PHE A 267 2.36 -23.71 -12.58
CA PHE A 267 2.95 -22.50 -12.04
C PHE A 267 3.68 -22.77 -10.73
N ASN A 268 4.94 -22.34 -10.62
CA ASN A 268 5.74 -22.53 -9.42
C ASN A 268 5.69 -21.28 -8.52
N PHE A 269 4.86 -21.30 -7.48
CA PHE A 269 4.77 -20.18 -6.54
C PHE A 269 6.03 -19.97 -5.68
N MET A 270 6.93 -20.96 -5.56
CA MET A 270 8.21 -20.75 -4.89
C MET A 270 9.13 -19.83 -5.71
N ASP A 271 9.11 -19.93 -7.05
CA ASP A 271 9.86 -18.99 -7.90
C ASP A 271 9.32 -17.57 -7.78
N VAL A 272 8.00 -17.43 -7.64
CA VAL A 272 7.35 -16.13 -7.37
C VAL A 272 7.77 -15.59 -6.00
N ALA A 273 7.77 -16.43 -4.95
CA ALA A 273 8.24 -16.03 -3.64
C ALA A 273 9.69 -15.54 -3.68
N ASN A 274 10.59 -16.32 -4.28
CA ASN A 274 11.99 -15.93 -4.43
C ASN A 274 12.16 -14.62 -5.22
N HIS A 275 11.37 -14.41 -6.28
CA HIS A 275 11.38 -13.16 -7.03
C HIS A 275 11.02 -11.96 -6.14
N PHE A 276 9.96 -12.06 -5.34
CA PHE A 276 9.54 -10.96 -4.46
C PHE A 276 10.50 -10.75 -3.29
N LEU A 277 11.12 -11.80 -2.75
CA LEU A 277 12.14 -11.65 -1.72
C LEU A 277 13.38 -10.91 -2.26
N ASN A 278 13.80 -11.22 -3.50
CA ASN A 278 14.87 -10.48 -4.18
C ASN A 278 14.48 -9.02 -4.44
N ASN A 279 13.25 -8.74 -4.87
CA ASN A 279 12.76 -7.36 -5.02
C ASN A 279 12.75 -6.59 -3.68
N ALA A 280 12.43 -7.25 -2.57
CA ALA A 280 12.52 -6.63 -1.25
C ALA A 280 13.97 -6.31 -0.89
N LYS A 281 14.91 -7.21 -1.21
CA LYS A 281 16.34 -6.99 -1.03
C LYS A 281 16.86 -5.84 -1.90
N ASP A 282 16.49 -5.81 -3.18
CA ASP A 282 16.87 -4.72 -4.09
C ASP A 282 16.36 -3.36 -3.60
N ALA A 283 15.15 -3.32 -3.06
CA ALA A 283 14.60 -2.11 -2.46
C ALA A 283 15.34 -1.71 -1.17
N TYR A 284 15.74 -2.67 -0.35
CA TYR A 284 16.56 -2.45 0.84
C TYR A 284 17.96 -1.91 0.48
N ASP A 285 18.60 -2.51 -0.50
CA ASP A 285 19.91 -2.06 -1.00
C ASP A 285 19.81 -0.65 -1.61
N GLY A 286 18.75 -0.37 -2.38
CA GLY A 286 18.45 0.95 -2.95
C GLY A 286 18.21 2.02 -1.88
N TYR A 287 17.49 1.67 -0.81
CA TYR A 287 17.32 2.53 0.35
C TYR A 287 18.67 2.97 0.92
N HIS A 288 19.56 2.04 1.24
CA HIS A 288 20.88 2.34 1.82
C HIS A 288 21.84 3.02 0.84
N LEU A 289 21.60 2.89 -0.47
CA LEU A 289 22.40 3.58 -1.49
C LEU A 289 21.99 5.04 -1.67
N GLU A 290 20.69 5.32 -1.76
CA GLU A 290 20.15 6.66 -2.05
C GLU A 290 19.90 7.47 -0.78
N ILE A 291 19.40 6.83 0.28
CA ILE A 291 19.21 7.49 1.57
C ILE A 291 20.53 7.42 2.33
N LYS A 292 21.29 8.49 2.25
CA LYS A 292 22.40 8.71 3.18
C LYS A 292 21.77 8.99 4.53
N GLU A 293 21.59 7.94 5.34
CA GLU A 293 21.38 8.16 6.76
C GLU A 293 22.43 9.17 7.20
N LYS A 294 22.00 10.37 7.64
CA LYS A 294 22.87 11.19 8.44
C LYS A 294 23.25 10.26 9.59
N LYS A 295 24.46 9.66 9.53
CA LYS A 295 25.07 9.06 10.71
C LYS A 295 25.20 10.23 11.68
N PHE A 296 24.15 10.41 12.47
CA PHE A 296 24.32 11.21 13.66
C PHE A 296 25.46 10.55 14.40
N ASP A 297 26.51 11.30 14.59
CA ASP A 297 27.69 10.88 15.28
C ASP A 297 27.24 10.07 16.49
N ASP A 298 27.81 8.91 16.71
CA ASP A 298 27.52 8.05 17.87
C ASP A 298 27.56 8.87 19.17
N ASP A 299 28.28 9.96 19.17
CA ASP A 299 28.37 10.95 20.26
C ASP A 299 27.08 11.77 20.43
N THR A 300 26.32 12.09 19.39
CA THR A 300 25.01 12.77 19.50
C THR A 300 23.98 11.85 20.17
N VAL A 301 23.91 10.60 19.77
CA VAL A 301 23.00 9.62 20.41
C VAL A 301 23.39 9.39 21.87
N LYS A 302 24.68 9.29 22.18
CA LYS A 302 25.16 9.19 23.58
C LYS A 302 24.78 10.43 24.39
N LEU A 303 24.86 11.60 23.77
CA LEU A 303 24.50 12.86 24.45
C LEU A 303 22.97 12.90 24.70
N ILE A 304 22.14 12.46 23.71
CA ILE A 304 20.68 12.33 23.91
C ILE A 304 20.39 11.41 25.09
N ILE A 305 20.97 10.21 25.09
CA ILE A 305 20.72 9.21 26.16
C ILE A 305 21.16 9.79 27.52
N SER A 306 22.33 10.40 27.59
CA SER A 306 22.83 10.98 28.86
C SER A 306 21.97 12.16 29.34
N THR A 307 21.40 12.94 28.44
CA THR A 307 20.49 14.05 28.78
C THR A 307 19.11 13.48 29.21
N LEU A 308 18.59 12.46 28.53
CA LEU A 308 17.37 11.76 28.96
C LEU A 308 17.55 11.14 30.36
N ASP A 309 18.71 10.54 30.66
CA ASP A 309 18.98 9.97 31.99
C ASP A 309 18.90 11.02 33.12
N LYS A 310 19.26 12.27 32.85
CA LYS A 310 19.05 13.35 33.81
C LYS A 310 17.56 13.60 34.04
N VAL A 311 16.77 13.63 32.98
CA VAL A 311 15.32 13.85 33.04
C VAL A 311 14.63 12.69 33.74
N ARG A 312 15.03 11.43 33.48
CA ARG A 312 14.49 10.22 34.10
C ARG A 312 14.52 10.29 35.64
N HIS A 313 15.56 10.82 36.21
CA HIS A 313 15.64 11.00 37.66
C HIS A 313 14.49 11.85 38.23
N PHE A 314 13.99 12.84 37.50
CA PHE A 314 12.83 13.62 37.90
C PHE A 314 11.53 12.84 37.71
N LEU A 315 11.37 12.17 36.58
CA LEU A 315 10.15 11.38 36.26
C LEU A 315 9.96 10.23 37.26
N GLN A 316 11.03 9.54 37.63
CA GLN A 316 11.01 8.40 38.57
C GLN A 316 10.55 8.77 39.97
N ARG A 317 10.74 10.03 40.39
CA ARG A 317 10.22 10.52 41.68
C ARG A 317 8.71 10.55 41.74
N ASP A 318 8.07 10.72 40.57
CA ASP A 318 6.62 10.77 40.42
C ASP A 318 6.06 9.43 39.88
N GLY A 319 6.91 8.37 39.87
CA GLY A 319 6.51 7.02 39.45
C GLY A 319 6.43 6.80 37.93
N GLY A 320 6.93 7.76 37.14
CA GLY A 320 7.08 7.66 35.69
C GLY A 320 8.50 7.30 35.26
N ASP A 321 8.70 7.02 33.98
CA ASP A 321 10.00 6.83 33.35
C ASP A 321 9.91 7.15 31.86
N CYS A 322 11.06 7.38 31.20
CA CYS A 322 11.15 7.53 29.75
C CYS A 322 12.34 6.73 29.20
N GLU A 323 12.17 6.17 28.02
CA GLU A 323 13.16 5.38 27.31
C GLU A 323 13.45 5.98 25.94
N PHE A 324 14.75 6.11 25.60
CA PHE A 324 15.17 6.44 24.24
C PHE A 324 14.83 5.30 23.28
N VAL A 325 14.18 5.62 22.16
CA VAL A 325 13.82 4.64 21.12
C VAL A 325 14.69 4.83 19.88
N SER A 326 14.68 6.03 19.27
CA SER A 326 15.53 6.37 18.13
C SER A 326 15.74 7.87 18.00
N PHE A 327 16.70 8.25 17.14
CA PHE A 327 16.94 9.62 16.74
C PHE A 327 17.08 9.71 15.23
N GLU A 328 16.16 10.39 14.55
CA GLU A 328 16.07 10.46 13.09
C GLU A 328 15.72 11.87 12.65
N ASP A 329 16.48 12.43 11.73
CA ASP A 329 16.25 13.75 11.11
C ASP A 329 16.02 14.90 12.10
N GLY A 330 16.70 14.85 13.25
CA GLY A 330 16.54 15.84 14.32
C GLY A 330 15.37 15.55 15.26
N ILE A 331 14.65 14.45 15.09
CA ILE A 331 13.54 14.05 15.95
C ILE A 331 14.00 12.93 16.87
N VAL A 332 13.84 13.14 18.18
CA VAL A 332 14.09 12.12 19.20
C VAL A 332 12.78 11.39 19.52
N PHE A 333 12.77 10.09 19.33
CA PHE A 333 11.63 9.24 19.69
C PHE A 333 11.84 8.68 21.09
N VAL A 334 10.84 8.90 21.96
CA VAL A 334 10.88 8.52 23.37
C VAL A 334 9.63 7.74 23.74
N ARG A 335 9.78 6.66 24.50
CA ARG A 335 8.67 5.90 25.09
C ARG A 335 8.52 6.26 26.55
N MET A 336 7.27 6.52 26.97
CA MET A 336 6.94 6.80 28.37
C MET A 336 6.48 5.52 29.08
N HIS A 337 6.82 5.40 30.35
CA HIS A 337 6.49 4.27 31.21
C HIS A 337 5.89 4.71 32.56
N GLY A 338 5.21 3.79 33.25
CA GLY A 338 4.69 3.99 34.60
C GLY A 338 3.55 5.02 34.69
N ALA A 339 3.58 5.88 35.68
CA ALA A 339 2.55 6.89 35.93
C ALA A 339 2.39 7.91 34.79
N CYS A 340 3.39 8.02 33.91
CA CYS A 340 3.36 8.89 32.73
C CYS A 340 2.62 8.25 31.53
N GLN A 341 2.27 6.97 31.59
CA GLN A 341 1.60 6.27 30.51
C GLN A 341 0.07 6.45 30.59
N GLY A 342 -0.52 7.21 29.65
CA GLY A 342 -1.98 7.36 29.52
C GLY A 342 -2.60 8.48 30.37
N CYS A 343 -1.83 9.38 30.93
CA CYS A 343 -2.35 10.57 31.61
C CYS A 343 -2.47 11.74 30.63
N ALA A 344 -3.69 12.15 30.30
CA ALA A 344 -3.99 13.21 29.32
C ALA A 344 -3.35 14.59 29.61
N TYR A 345 -2.87 14.83 30.82
CA TYR A 345 -2.12 16.03 31.21
C TYR A 345 -0.60 15.82 31.22
N ALA A 346 -0.14 14.59 31.39
CA ALA A 346 1.29 14.28 31.45
C ALA A 346 1.92 14.20 30.04
N ASP A 347 1.17 13.85 29.02
CA ASP A 347 1.69 13.66 27.66
C ASP A 347 2.17 14.98 27.02
N SER A 348 1.52 16.14 27.30
CA SER A 348 1.97 17.41 26.74
C SER A 348 3.07 18.06 27.59
N ASP A 349 2.89 18.19 28.88
CA ASP A 349 3.79 18.96 29.75
C ASP A 349 5.15 18.25 29.93
N ILE A 350 5.14 16.91 30.02
CA ILE A 350 6.39 16.13 30.13
C ILE A 350 7.10 16.08 28.80
N LYS A 351 6.35 15.88 27.67
CA LYS A 351 6.93 15.94 26.33
C LYS A 351 7.61 17.28 26.08
N ASP A 352 6.92 18.38 26.38
CA ASP A 352 7.44 19.73 26.16
C ASP A 352 8.68 20.00 27.03
N LEU A 353 8.70 19.49 28.26
CA LEU A 353 9.89 19.60 29.14
C LEU A 353 11.09 18.81 28.57
N VAL A 354 10.86 17.57 28.14
CA VAL A 354 11.90 16.72 27.55
C VAL A 354 12.44 17.35 26.28
N GLU A 355 11.53 17.87 25.42
CA GLU A 355 11.89 18.53 24.17
C GLU A 355 12.76 19.77 24.40
N VAL A 356 12.37 20.66 25.31
CA VAL A 356 13.15 21.87 25.62
C VAL A 356 14.54 21.50 26.10
N ILE A 357 14.66 20.55 27.04
CA ILE A 357 15.96 20.15 27.59
C ILE A 357 16.85 19.53 26.51
N LEU A 358 16.30 18.68 25.66
CA LEU A 358 17.07 18.05 24.58
C LEU A 358 17.48 19.06 23.51
N GLN A 359 16.63 20.02 23.16
CA GLN A 359 16.97 21.09 22.21
C GLN A 359 18.07 22.02 22.75
N GLU A 360 18.11 22.29 24.06
CA GLU A 360 19.13 23.12 24.67
C GLU A 360 20.48 22.41 24.83
N GLU A 361 20.46 21.11 25.21
CA GLU A 361 21.69 20.39 25.55
C GLU A 361 22.29 19.61 24.37
N VAL A 362 21.49 19.28 23.35
CA VAL A 362 21.91 18.42 22.24
C VAL A 362 21.80 19.14 20.89
N PRO A 363 22.92 19.56 20.30
CA PRO A 363 22.89 20.17 18.98
C PRO A 363 22.29 19.26 17.92
N GLY A 364 21.32 19.77 17.17
CA GLY A 364 20.66 19.05 16.07
C GLY A 364 19.35 18.37 16.46
N VAL A 365 18.92 18.39 17.71
CA VAL A 365 17.56 18.01 18.11
C VAL A 365 16.59 19.15 17.75
N LEU A 366 15.55 18.81 17.00
CA LEU A 366 14.51 19.73 16.52
C LEU A 366 13.15 19.48 17.19
N GLU A 367 12.87 18.22 17.54
CA GLU A 367 11.57 17.80 18.07
C GLU A 367 11.71 16.52 18.92
N VAL A 368 10.81 16.35 19.89
CA VAL A 368 10.61 15.08 20.60
C VAL A 368 9.25 14.53 20.30
N ARG A 369 9.18 13.24 19.94
CA ARG A 369 7.93 12.51 19.71
C ARG A 369 7.80 11.33 20.66
N LEU A 370 6.63 11.25 21.28
CA LEU A 370 6.29 10.09 22.10
C LEU A 370 5.84 8.93 21.19
N VAL A 371 6.35 7.74 21.49
CA VAL A 371 5.93 6.50 20.83
C VAL A 371 5.25 5.57 21.84
N PRO A 372 4.28 4.75 21.39
CA PRO A 372 3.55 3.81 22.24
C PRO A 372 4.44 2.82 22.97
#